data_5d701012f4e65e9c40fa3d946cacb3c5
#
_entry.id   5d701012f4e65e9c40fa3d946cacb3c5
#
_cell.length_a   1.000
_cell.length_b   1.000
_cell.length_c   1.000
_cell.angle_alpha   90.00
_cell.angle_beta   90.00
_cell.angle_gamma   90.00
#
_symmetry.space_group_name_H-M   'P 1'
#
loop_
_entity.id
_entity.type
_entity.pdbx_description
1 polymer ?
#
loop_
_entity_poly.entity_id
_entity_poly.type
_entity_poly.pdbx_seq_one_letter_code
_entity_poly.pdbx_strand_id
1 'polypeptide(L)'
;MPNIQQQTSDDRFLVIALKQDDKQAFTRLFHAYYKDLVLFGGTYIPEKSTCEDIVQNIFLKLWNDRKSLVIENSLKSYLLKAVRNYCLDELRHRRIIDEHIAYELKSGSINTDTTENYILYSDLCRQLKNALEQLPPQEREVFEMSRLENIKYQEIANRLNISVRTVEVRISKALKQLRKIGRASCRE
;
A
#
# COMPACT_ATOMS: atom_id res chain seq x y z
N MET A 1 -5.33 22.75 -3.74
CA MET A 1 -4.77 21.56 -3.10
C MET A 1 -4.45 21.87 -1.66
N PRO A 2 -4.98 21.18 -0.66
CA PRO A 2 -4.66 21.45 0.73
C PRO A 2 -3.20 21.15 1.01
N ASN A 3 -2.57 22.06 1.76
CA ASN A 3 -1.15 22.04 2.09
C ASN A 3 -0.84 20.80 2.94
N ILE A 4 0.14 19.98 2.56
CA ILE A 4 0.54 18.72 3.24
C ILE A 4 0.84 18.94 4.75
N GLN A 5 1.29 20.14 5.12
CA GLN A 5 1.55 20.50 6.51
C GLN A 5 0.29 20.75 7.33
N GLN A 6 -0.79 21.24 6.73
CA GLN A 6 -2.08 21.44 7.39
C GLN A 6 -2.77 20.08 7.66
N GLN A 7 -2.70 19.15 6.72
CA GLN A 7 -3.32 17.83 6.84
C GLN A 7 -2.69 16.99 7.97
N THR A 8 -1.37 17.08 8.17
CA THR A 8 -0.68 16.37 9.28
C THR A 8 -1.01 16.96 10.65
N SER A 9 -1.35 18.24 10.74
CA SER A 9 -1.81 18.89 11.99
C SER A 9 -3.23 18.42 12.32
N ASP A 10 -4.14 18.45 11.36
CA ASP A 10 -5.53 18.03 11.53
C ASP A 10 -5.63 16.55 11.89
N ASP A 11 -4.81 15.69 11.30
CA ASP A 11 -4.74 14.25 11.61
C ASP A 11 -4.38 13.99 13.07
N ARG A 12 -3.46 14.77 13.65
CA ARG A 12 -3.07 14.62 15.07
C ARG A 12 -4.24 14.91 16.01
N PHE A 13 -4.99 15.97 15.74
CA PHE A 13 -6.18 16.31 16.53
C PHE A 13 -7.25 15.24 16.40
N LEU A 14 -7.49 14.73 15.18
CA LEU A 14 -8.46 13.66 14.95
C LEU A 14 -8.06 12.35 15.65
N VAL A 15 -6.76 12.02 15.69
CA VAL A 15 -6.26 10.84 16.42
C VAL A 15 -6.43 11.01 17.94
N ILE A 16 -6.18 12.21 18.47
CA ILE A 16 -6.41 12.47 19.91
C ILE A 16 -7.90 12.35 20.24
N ALA A 17 -8.79 12.92 19.44
CA ALA A 17 -10.24 12.81 19.62
C ALA A 17 -10.71 11.34 19.47
N LEU A 18 -10.15 10.59 18.51
CA LEU A 18 -10.40 9.18 18.32
C LEU A 18 -10.11 8.36 19.60
N LYS A 19 -8.99 8.65 20.27
CA LYS A 19 -8.61 8.02 21.55
C LYS A 19 -9.59 8.34 22.69
N GLN A 20 -10.33 9.43 22.57
CA GLN A 20 -11.37 9.86 23.49
C GLN A 20 -12.77 9.34 23.11
N ASP A 21 -12.83 8.33 22.25
CA ASP A 21 -14.06 7.69 21.78
C ASP A 21 -14.96 8.59 20.90
N ASP A 22 -14.39 9.62 20.28
CA ASP A 22 -15.13 10.52 19.37
C ASP A 22 -15.43 9.83 18.05
N LYS A 23 -16.70 9.49 17.83
CA LYS A 23 -17.22 8.88 16.61
C LYS A 23 -17.16 9.84 15.41
N GLN A 24 -17.27 11.15 15.63
CA GLN A 24 -17.19 12.12 14.54
C GLN A 24 -15.75 12.22 13.99
N ALA A 25 -14.75 12.15 14.88
CA ALA A 25 -13.36 12.07 14.47
C ALA A 25 -13.09 10.81 13.63
N PHE A 26 -13.64 9.65 14.03
CA PHE A 26 -13.57 8.43 13.24
C PHE A 26 -14.20 8.59 11.85
N THR A 27 -15.41 9.14 11.78
CA THR A 27 -16.12 9.36 10.50
C THR A 27 -15.32 10.28 9.58
N ARG A 28 -14.74 11.36 10.11
CA ARG A 28 -13.89 12.28 9.33
C ARG A 28 -12.65 11.57 8.78
N LEU A 29 -11.95 10.78 9.60
CA LEU A 29 -10.79 10.00 9.16
C LEU A 29 -11.18 8.97 8.09
N PHE A 30 -12.31 8.29 8.27
CA PHE A 30 -12.82 7.35 7.29
C PHE A 30 -13.04 8.03 5.94
N HIS A 31 -13.81 9.13 5.89
CA HIS A 31 -14.07 9.84 4.65
C HIS A 31 -12.81 10.43 4.00
N ALA A 32 -11.85 10.89 4.81
CA ALA A 32 -10.62 11.49 4.30
C ALA A 32 -9.69 10.46 3.63
N TYR A 33 -9.69 9.21 4.10
CA TYR A 33 -8.70 8.22 3.67
C TYR A 33 -9.25 7.02 2.92
N TYR A 34 -10.52 6.65 3.10
CA TYR A 34 -11.11 5.42 2.57
C TYR A 34 -10.85 5.22 1.07
N LYS A 35 -11.20 6.22 0.26
CA LYS A 35 -11.06 6.14 -1.20
C LYS A 35 -9.62 5.95 -1.64
N ASP A 36 -8.69 6.72 -1.07
CA ASP A 36 -7.27 6.64 -1.41
C ASP A 36 -6.66 5.30 -0.98
N LEU A 37 -7.09 4.76 0.16
CA LEU A 37 -6.63 3.47 0.65
C LEU A 37 -7.15 2.31 -0.19
N VAL A 38 -8.41 2.36 -0.64
CA VAL A 38 -8.97 1.35 -1.57
C VAL A 38 -8.20 1.39 -2.90
N LEU A 39 -7.97 2.58 -3.44
CA LEU A 39 -7.15 2.75 -4.66
C LEU A 39 -5.74 2.21 -4.46
N PHE A 40 -5.13 2.46 -3.31
CA PHE A 40 -3.80 1.94 -3.00
C PHE A 40 -3.79 0.42 -2.83
N GLY A 41 -4.79 -0.15 -2.14
CA GLY A 41 -4.96 -1.61 -1.98
C GLY A 41 -4.99 -2.31 -3.32
N GLY A 42 -5.69 -1.72 -4.21
CA GLY A 42 -5.81 -2.21 -5.53
C GLY A 42 -4.54 -2.16 -6.37
N THR A 43 -3.44 -1.47 -6.00
CA THR A 43 -2.12 -1.68 -6.63
C THR A 43 -1.53 -3.08 -6.32
N TYR A 44 -2.12 -3.80 -5.39
CA TYR A 44 -1.73 -5.15 -4.98
C TYR A 44 -2.76 -6.21 -5.41
N ILE A 45 -4.04 -5.92 -5.24
CA ILE A 45 -5.15 -6.85 -5.45
C ILE A 45 -6.11 -6.25 -6.47
N PRO A 46 -6.36 -6.91 -7.63
CA PRO A 46 -7.23 -6.38 -8.67
C PRO A 46 -8.71 -6.24 -8.24
N GLU A 47 -9.18 -7.13 -7.37
CA GLU A 47 -10.58 -7.17 -6.97
C GLU A 47 -10.92 -6.05 -6.00
N LYS A 48 -11.76 -5.12 -6.47
CA LYS A 48 -12.17 -3.95 -5.70
C LYS A 48 -12.84 -4.31 -4.38
N SER A 49 -13.72 -5.32 -4.39
CA SER A 49 -14.42 -5.77 -3.18
C SER A 49 -13.45 -6.22 -2.09
N THR A 50 -12.44 -7.00 -2.45
CA THR A 50 -11.40 -7.42 -1.50
C THR A 50 -10.63 -6.24 -0.93
N CYS A 51 -10.31 -5.23 -1.76
CA CYS A 51 -9.65 -4.02 -1.29
C CYS A 51 -10.54 -3.21 -0.32
N GLU A 52 -11.84 -3.12 -0.62
CA GLU A 52 -12.83 -2.47 0.24
C GLU A 52 -12.93 -3.17 1.60
N ASP A 53 -13.01 -4.50 1.61
CA ASP A 53 -13.04 -5.32 2.83
C ASP A 53 -11.76 -5.14 3.67
N ILE A 54 -10.60 -5.18 3.02
CA ILE A 54 -9.32 -4.93 3.71
C ILE A 54 -9.31 -3.55 4.36
N VAL A 55 -9.72 -2.52 3.65
CA VAL A 55 -9.74 -1.15 4.18
C VAL A 55 -10.75 -1.00 5.32
N GLN A 56 -11.94 -1.59 5.21
CA GLN A 56 -12.93 -1.61 6.28
C GLN A 56 -12.38 -2.30 7.54
N ASN A 57 -11.73 -3.45 7.39
CA ASN A 57 -11.10 -4.18 8.49
C ASN A 57 -9.98 -3.35 9.17
N ILE A 58 -9.22 -2.57 8.40
CA ILE A 58 -8.20 -1.67 8.94
C ILE A 58 -8.84 -0.56 9.78
N PHE A 59 -9.95 0.02 9.32
CA PHE A 59 -10.66 1.03 10.09
C PHE A 59 -11.34 0.45 11.34
N LEU A 60 -11.90 -0.76 11.26
CA LEU A 60 -12.41 -1.48 12.42
C LEU A 60 -11.31 -1.71 13.46
N LYS A 61 -10.14 -2.17 13.01
CA LYS A 61 -8.99 -2.35 13.88
C LYS A 61 -8.51 -1.02 14.48
N LEU A 62 -8.45 0.04 13.68
CA LEU A 62 -8.10 1.39 14.15
C LEU A 62 -9.06 1.83 15.28
N TRP A 63 -10.35 1.59 15.13
CA TRP A 63 -11.35 1.91 16.16
C TRP A 63 -11.19 1.05 17.40
N ASN A 64 -11.00 -0.25 17.25
CA ASN A 64 -10.86 -1.19 18.37
C ASN A 64 -9.59 -0.90 19.18
N ASP A 65 -8.47 -0.64 18.51
CA ASP A 65 -7.17 -0.41 19.13
C ASP A 65 -6.91 1.07 19.47
N ARG A 66 -7.90 1.96 19.30
CA ARG A 66 -7.73 3.43 19.39
C ARG A 66 -7.06 3.92 20.67
N LYS A 67 -7.32 3.25 21.80
CA LYS A 67 -6.76 3.67 23.12
C LYS A 67 -5.27 3.33 23.23
N SER A 68 -4.83 2.25 22.62
CA SER A 68 -3.44 1.78 22.60
C SER A 68 -2.66 2.21 21.36
N LEU A 69 -3.33 2.94 20.45
CA LEU A 69 -2.75 3.32 19.16
C LEU A 69 -1.50 4.19 19.35
N VAL A 70 -0.36 3.73 18.81
CA VAL A 70 0.88 4.49 18.74
C VAL A 70 1.19 4.76 17.28
N ILE A 71 1.24 6.05 16.90
CA ILE A 71 1.57 6.50 15.55
C ILE A 71 2.90 7.25 15.62
N GLU A 72 3.97 6.60 15.22
CA GLU A 72 5.33 7.15 15.28
C GLU A 72 5.56 8.27 14.28
N ASN A 73 4.99 8.17 13.06
CA ASN A 73 5.22 9.14 11.98
C ASN A 73 3.93 9.91 11.66
N SER A 74 3.17 9.45 10.65
CA SER A 74 1.90 10.06 10.27
C SER A 74 0.81 9.00 10.17
N LEU A 75 -0.43 9.41 10.42
CA LEU A 75 -1.60 8.54 10.27
C LEU A 75 -1.67 7.95 8.85
N LYS A 76 -1.42 8.76 7.83
CA LYS A 76 -1.40 8.32 6.44
C LYS A 76 -0.39 7.20 6.22
N SER A 77 0.83 7.35 6.73
CA SER A 77 1.88 6.31 6.62
C SER A 77 1.50 5.03 7.35
N TYR A 78 0.87 5.15 8.52
CA TYR A 78 0.36 4.02 9.29
C TYR A 78 -0.71 3.25 8.50
N LEU A 79 -1.71 3.96 7.94
CA LEU A 79 -2.80 3.35 7.18
C LEU A 79 -2.30 2.69 5.89
N LEU A 80 -1.42 3.35 5.13
CA LEU A 80 -0.82 2.78 3.92
C LEU A 80 0.00 1.52 4.23
N LYS A 81 0.76 1.52 5.33
CA LYS A 81 1.50 0.33 5.77
C LYS A 81 0.55 -0.81 6.16
N ALA A 82 -0.56 -0.49 6.82
CA ALA A 82 -1.57 -1.49 7.17
C ALA A 82 -2.20 -2.11 5.91
N VAL A 83 -2.69 -1.29 4.97
CA VAL A 83 -3.26 -1.79 3.69
C VAL A 83 -2.27 -2.69 2.96
N ARG A 84 -1.02 -2.25 2.81
CA ARG A 84 0.02 -3.05 2.16
C ARG A 84 0.19 -4.42 2.84
N ASN A 85 0.30 -4.43 4.16
CA ASN A 85 0.51 -5.68 4.89
C ASN A 85 -0.67 -6.65 4.73
N TYR A 86 -1.90 -6.15 4.87
CA TYR A 86 -3.11 -6.96 4.66
C TYR A 86 -3.22 -7.49 3.22
N CYS A 87 -2.91 -6.66 2.21
CA CYS A 87 -2.89 -7.10 0.82
C CYS A 87 -1.84 -8.19 0.58
N LEU A 88 -0.63 -8.04 1.13
CA LEU A 88 0.40 -9.06 1.00
C LEU A 88 0.05 -10.36 1.71
N ASP A 89 -0.60 -10.28 2.87
CA ASP A 89 -1.06 -11.47 3.60
C ASP A 89 -2.19 -12.17 2.83
N GLU A 90 -3.11 -11.42 2.22
CA GLU A 90 -4.16 -11.95 1.35
C GLU A 90 -3.57 -12.67 0.11
N LEU A 91 -2.58 -12.06 -0.55
CA LEU A 91 -1.89 -12.67 -1.69
C LEU A 91 -1.15 -13.96 -1.30
N ARG A 92 -0.53 -14.00 -0.12
CA ARG A 92 0.10 -15.22 0.40
C ARG A 92 -0.95 -16.30 0.67
N HIS A 93 -2.08 -15.92 1.27
CA HIS A 93 -3.16 -16.85 1.55
C HIS A 93 -3.73 -17.45 0.27
N ARG A 94 -4.01 -16.62 -0.75
CA ARG A 94 -4.46 -17.08 -2.07
C ARG A 94 -3.44 -18.04 -2.70
N ARG A 95 -2.17 -17.70 -2.66
CA ARG A 95 -1.12 -18.56 -3.22
C ARG A 95 -1.08 -19.94 -2.54
N ILE A 96 -1.22 -20.00 -1.22
CA ILE A 96 -1.29 -21.27 -0.49
C ILE A 96 -2.54 -22.07 -0.91
N ILE A 97 -3.68 -21.40 -1.07
CA ILE A 97 -4.90 -22.02 -1.55
C ILE A 97 -4.72 -22.52 -2.99
N ASP A 98 -4.15 -21.70 -3.87
CA ASP A 98 -3.91 -22.06 -5.28
C ASP A 98 -2.93 -23.23 -5.40
N GLU A 99 -1.88 -23.29 -4.58
CA GLU A 99 -0.95 -24.42 -4.50
C GLU A 99 -1.65 -25.69 -3.99
N HIS A 100 -2.61 -25.58 -3.06
CA HIS A 100 -3.43 -26.70 -2.59
C HIS A 100 -4.47 -27.12 -3.65
N ILE A 101 -5.13 -26.15 -4.31
CA ILE A 101 -6.12 -26.41 -5.36
C ILE A 101 -5.45 -26.91 -6.64
N ALA A 102 -4.26 -26.44 -6.99
CA ALA A 102 -3.50 -26.95 -8.13
C ALA A 102 -3.09 -28.41 -7.94
N TYR A 103 -3.02 -28.88 -6.70
CA TYR A 103 -2.85 -30.28 -6.37
C TYR A 103 -4.16 -31.07 -6.56
N GLU A 104 -5.34 -30.44 -6.42
CA GLU A 104 -6.65 -31.12 -6.53
C GLU A 104 -7.39 -30.88 -7.84
N LEU A 105 -7.18 -29.78 -8.57
CA LEU A 105 -7.99 -29.41 -9.74
C LEU A 105 -7.16 -28.85 -10.90
N LYS A 106 -6.93 -29.67 -11.92
CA LYS A 106 -6.77 -29.20 -13.29
C LYS A 106 -8.16 -28.82 -13.82
N SER A 107 -8.55 -27.57 -13.71
CA SER A 107 -9.38 -26.83 -14.69
C SER A 107 -10.18 -25.65 -14.11
N GLY A 108 -10.06 -24.50 -14.74
CA GLY A 108 -11.20 -23.68 -15.14
C GLY A 108 -11.56 -22.44 -14.36
N SER A 109 -11.27 -21.30 -15.01
CA SER A 109 -12.15 -20.12 -15.18
C SER A 109 -12.26 -19.07 -14.06
N ILE A 110 -11.82 -17.91 -14.44
CA ILE A 110 -11.89 -16.61 -13.74
C ILE A 110 -13.15 -15.88 -14.24
N ASN A 111 -13.95 -15.32 -13.33
CA ASN A 111 -15.00 -14.35 -13.64
C ASN A 111 -14.57 -12.92 -13.30
N THR A 112 -14.75 -12.05 -14.27
CA THR A 112 -14.51 -10.60 -14.26
C THR A 112 -15.81 -9.82 -14.11
N ASP A 113 -15.83 -8.84 -13.24
CA ASP A 113 -16.71 -7.66 -13.26
C ASP A 113 -16.01 -6.52 -12.48
N THR A 114 -15.90 -5.32 -12.94
CA THR A 114 -16.65 -4.32 -13.66
C THR A 114 -15.97 -2.93 -13.68
N THR A 115 -16.20 -2.19 -14.50
CA THR A 115 -15.94 -1.39 -15.65
C THR A 115 -15.44 0.07 -15.46
N GLU A 116 -15.85 0.92 -14.53
CA GLU A 116 -15.41 2.33 -14.53
C GLU A 116 -14.29 2.66 -13.52
N ASN A 117 -14.33 2.06 -12.35
CA ASN A 117 -13.23 2.19 -11.37
C ASN A 117 -12.02 1.32 -11.76
N TYR A 118 -12.23 0.28 -12.56
CA TYR A 118 -11.18 -0.58 -13.08
C TYR A 118 -10.28 0.17 -14.08
N ILE A 119 -10.82 1.08 -14.88
CA ILE A 119 -10.06 1.87 -15.87
C ILE A 119 -9.11 2.83 -15.12
N LEU A 120 -9.62 3.60 -14.17
CA LEU A 120 -8.79 4.53 -13.38
C LEU A 120 -7.70 3.80 -12.58
N TYR A 121 -8.03 2.60 -12.14
CA TYR A 121 -7.18 1.71 -11.40
C TYR A 121 -6.10 1.05 -12.27
N SER A 122 -6.49 0.53 -13.43
CA SER A 122 -5.56 -0.04 -14.41
C SER A 122 -4.57 1.01 -14.91
N ASP A 123 -5.02 2.26 -15.06
CA ASP A 123 -4.15 3.37 -15.46
C ASP A 123 -3.12 3.71 -14.36
N LEU A 124 -3.51 3.74 -13.10
CA LEU A 124 -2.58 3.96 -12.00
C LEU A 124 -1.57 2.81 -11.86
N CYS A 125 -2.03 1.57 -11.97
CA CYS A 125 -1.15 0.40 -11.98
C CYS A 125 -0.19 0.41 -13.17
N ARG A 126 -0.68 0.78 -14.36
CA ARG A 126 0.14 0.93 -15.55
C ARG A 126 1.19 2.04 -15.39
N GLN A 127 0.80 3.20 -14.85
CA GLN A 127 1.73 4.30 -14.58
C GLN A 127 2.78 3.89 -13.54
N LEU A 128 2.39 3.20 -12.47
CA LEU A 128 3.33 2.68 -11.48
C LEU A 128 4.30 1.67 -12.09
N LYS A 129 3.80 0.72 -12.90
CA LYS A 129 4.62 -0.25 -13.60
C LYS A 129 5.60 0.43 -14.53
N ASN A 130 5.14 1.36 -15.35
CA ASN A 130 5.99 2.14 -16.26
C ASN A 130 7.05 2.96 -15.49
N ALA A 131 6.69 3.52 -14.32
CA ALA A 131 7.62 4.24 -13.48
C ALA A 131 8.69 3.32 -12.87
N LEU A 132 8.32 2.10 -12.48
CA LEU A 132 9.26 1.09 -11.99
C LEU A 132 10.19 0.60 -13.11
N GLU A 133 9.68 0.45 -14.33
CA GLU A 133 10.47 0.06 -15.50
C GLU A 133 11.52 1.11 -15.89
N GLN A 134 11.31 2.39 -15.56
CA GLN A 134 12.28 3.47 -15.77
C GLN A 134 13.39 3.52 -14.70
N LEU A 135 13.29 2.73 -13.63
CA LEU A 135 14.36 2.65 -12.66
C LEU A 135 15.55 1.82 -13.20
N PRO A 136 16.79 2.17 -12.82
CA PRO A 136 17.94 1.31 -13.08
C PRO A 136 17.71 -0.10 -12.49
N PRO A 137 18.12 -1.18 -13.17
CA PRO A 137 17.80 -2.55 -12.78
C PRO A 137 18.15 -2.86 -11.31
N GLN A 138 19.31 -2.43 -10.84
CA GLN A 138 19.77 -2.67 -9.47
C GLN A 138 18.96 -1.93 -8.40
N GLU A 139 18.41 -0.76 -8.72
CA GLU A 139 17.57 0.04 -7.83
C GLU A 139 16.14 -0.52 -7.83
N ARG A 140 15.66 -0.94 -9.00
CA ARG A 140 14.36 -1.58 -9.17
C ARG A 140 14.30 -2.89 -8.40
N GLU A 141 15.25 -3.81 -8.58
CA GLU A 141 15.33 -5.10 -7.91
C GLU A 141 15.25 -4.96 -6.38
N VAL A 142 16.09 -4.11 -5.80
CA VAL A 142 16.11 -3.85 -4.36
C VAL A 142 14.80 -3.22 -3.89
N PHE A 143 14.20 -2.34 -4.71
CA PHE A 143 12.92 -1.71 -4.41
C PHE A 143 11.77 -2.73 -4.43
N GLU A 144 11.71 -3.59 -5.44
CA GLU A 144 10.71 -4.67 -5.56
C GLU A 144 10.80 -5.64 -4.39
N MET A 145 11.99 -6.17 -4.09
CA MET A 145 12.21 -7.05 -2.94
C MET A 145 11.76 -6.41 -1.62
N SER A 146 12.07 -5.12 -1.40
CA SER A 146 11.71 -4.43 -0.17
C SER A 146 10.23 -4.05 -0.10
N ARG A 147 9.63 -3.58 -1.21
CA ARG A 147 8.30 -2.96 -1.22
C ARG A 147 7.20 -3.89 -1.70
N LEU A 148 7.47 -4.77 -2.65
CA LEU A 148 6.50 -5.73 -3.16
C LEU A 148 6.57 -7.06 -2.40
N GLU A 149 7.79 -7.59 -2.18
CA GLU A 149 7.98 -8.87 -1.50
C GLU A 149 8.10 -8.75 0.03
N ASN A 150 8.17 -7.52 0.58
CA ASN A 150 8.29 -7.24 2.01
C ASN A 150 9.51 -7.87 2.69
N ILE A 151 10.62 -8.01 1.96
CA ILE A 151 11.86 -8.57 2.48
C ILE A 151 12.60 -7.51 3.31
N LYS A 152 13.17 -7.92 4.45
CA LYS A 152 13.97 -7.04 5.31
C LYS A 152 15.30 -6.69 4.63
N TYR A 153 15.81 -5.47 4.87
CA TYR A 153 17.05 -5.00 4.26
C TYR A 153 18.26 -5.92 4.52
N GLN A 154 18.32 -6.52 5.69
CA GLN A 154 19.36 -7.49 6.02
C GLN A 154 19.29 -8.73 5.11
N GLU A 155 18.11 -9.21 4.85
CA GLU A 155 17.88 -10.37 4.01
C GLU A 155 18.13 -10.05 2.53
N ILE A 156 17.72 -8.86 2.07
CA ILE A 156 18.04 -8.36 0.72
C ILE A 156 19.56 -8.26 0.54
N ALA A 157 20.26 -7.71 1.54
CA ALA A 157 21.71 -7.60 1.53
C ALA A 157 22.38 -8.98 1.38
N ASN A 158 21.90 -9.98 2.12
CA ASN A 158 22.40 -11.35 2.03
C ASN A 158 22.10 -12.01 0.67
N ARG A 159 20.88 -11.86 0.15
CA ARG A 159 20.47 -12.43 -1.14
C ARG A 159 21.27 -11.88 -2.32
N LEU A 160 21.51 -10.57 -2.29
CA LEU A 160 22.22 -9.87 -3.37
C LEU A 160 23.74 -9.76 -3.13
N ASN A 161 24.25 -10.33 -2.01
CA ASN A 161 25.65 -10.26 -1.61
C ASN A 161 26.21 -8.82 -1.60
N ILE A 162 25.44 -7.89 -1.01
CA ILE A 162 25.78 -6.47 -0.87
C ILE A 162 25.64 -6.03 0.61
N SER A 163 26.18 -4.86 0.97
CA SER A 163 25.98 -4.34 2.31
C SER A 163 24.57 -3.80 2.52
N VAL A 164 24.06 -3.82 3.76
CA VAL A 164 22.78 -3.20 4.15
C VAL A 164 22.79 -1.72 3.78
N ARG A 165 23.92 -1.04 3.94
CA ARG A 165 24.11 0.35 3.54
C ARG A 165 23.89 0.55 2.04
N THR A 166 24.33 -0.40 1.21
CA THR A 166 24.08 -0.37 -0.24
C THR A 166 22.60 -0.51 -0.55
N VAL A 167 21.89 -1.39 0.16
CA VAL A 167 20.42 -1.53 0.05
C VAL A 167 19.73 -0.21 0.35
N GLU A 168 20.05 0.43 1.46
CA GLU A 168 19.48 1.74 1.85
C GLU A 168 19.72 2.82 0.80
N VAL A 169 20.93 2.89 0.26
CA VAL A 169 21.28 3.86 -0.77
C VAL A 169 20.49 3.61 -2.06
N ARG A 170 20.35 2.34 -2.50
CA ARG A 170 19.57 1.98 -3.69
C ARG A 170 18.09 2.29 -3.50
N ILE A 171 17.50 1.97 -2.36
CA ILE A 171 16.11 2.35 -2.02
C ILE A 171 15.92 3.86 -2.06
N SER A 172 16.85 4.61 -1.48
CA SER A 172 16.78 6.08 -1.44
C SER A 172 16.85 6.69 -2.85
N LYS A 173 17.69 6.14 -3.73
CA LYS A 173 17.79 6.55 -5.13
C LYS A 173 16.51 6.22 -5.90
N ALA A 174 15.99 4.99 -5.77
CA ALA A 174 14.72 4.58 -6.39
C ALA A 174 13.58 5.52 -6.00
N LEU A 175 13.41 5.82 -4.70
CA LEU A 175 12.39 6.75 -4.22
C LEU A 175 12.55 8.16 -4.77
N LYS A 176 13.80 8.64 -4.89
CA LYS A 176 14.06 9.97 -5.48
C LYS A 176 13.69 10.04 -6.95
N GLN A 177 13.96 8.99 -7.72
CA GLN A 177 13.58 8.91 -9.13
C GLN A 177 12.08 8.78 -9.33
N LEU A 178 11.40 7.90 -8.58
CA LEU A 178 9.95 7.76 -8.62
C LEU A 178 9.22 9.07 -8.29
N ARG A 179 9.74 9.86 -7.33
CA ARG A 179 9.21 11.20 -7.04
C ARG A 179 9.35 12.18 -8.21
N LYS A 180 10.42 12.08 -9.00
CA LYS A 180 10.60 12.93 -10.19
C LYS A 180 9.60 12.55 -11.28
N ILE A 181 9.43 11.24 -11.53
CA ILE A 181 8.49 10.71 -12.53
C ILE A 181 7.05 11.11 -12.16
N GLY A 182 6.63 10.90 -10.91
CA GLY A 182 5.28 11.27 -10.46
C GLY A 182 4.99 12.77 -10.53
N ARG A 183 5.99 13.63 -10.37
CA ARG A 183 5.82 15.08 -10.54
C ARG A 183 5.73 15.51 -12.01
N ALA A 184 6.36 14.79 -12.91
CA ALA A 184 6.27 15.06 -14.35
C ALA A 184 4.90 14.67 -14.90
N SER A 185 4.37 13.52 -14.48
CA SER A 185 3.04 13.01 -14.87
C SER A 185 1.85 13.83 -14.35
N CYS A 186 2.03 14.66 -13.33
CA CYS A 186 0.98 15.56 -12.82
C CYS A 186 0.94 16.93 -13.52
N ARG A 187 1.78 17.17 -14.53
CA ARG A 187 1.84 18.47 -15.24
C ARG A 187 1.28 18.42 -16.66
N GLU A 188 0.87 17.26 -17.13
CA GLU A 188 0.10 17.06 -18.36
C GLU A 188 -1.39 16.86 -18.03
#